data_bb64762e400e8e50c31d84fcf2a9de3c
#
_entry.id   bb64762e400e8e50c31d84fcf2a9de3c
#
_cell.length_a   1.000
_cell.length_b   1.000
_cell.length_c   1.000
_cell.angle_alpha   90.00
_cell.angle_beta   90.00
_cell.angle_gamma   90.00
#
_symmetry.space_group_name_H-M   'P 1'
#
loop_
_entity.id
_entity.type
_entity.pdbx_description
1 polymer ?
#
loop_
_entity_poly.entity_id
_entity_poly.type
_entity_poly.pdbx_seq_one_letter_code
_entity_poly.pdbx_strand_id
1 'polypeptide(L)'
;EKIYEKDCVKSIYGTDIIHMIRNGNFLNDILFYSSHGFDIINQVMKREGLEGVFLADRNNGEFIEKVQLLIDKAIRRAENLINIRGIVMDTTSGFDNKIRDLVSIMWPVLGDKEAEIANNIKKKILKDNIKTAERLDKKYPNINANNIDDLLNERDFSAIRQARLLSWCIESNEMIKRKFQEILKKYLYMSNGEVHDKFFELYKNDIVLYRNALAHIKNTPSIDSKVIIGEVDGKAVQFDQQLCDALRKKLLSYENILDEMYMFIESNF
;
A
#
# COMPACT_ATOMS: atom_id res chain seq x y z
N GLU A 1 -34.15 -14.58 -10.81
CA GLU A 1 -33.66 -14.83 -12.18
C GLU A 1 -33.09 -16.24 -12.26
N LYS A 2 -33.58 -17.08 -13.18
CA LYS A 2 -33.13 -18.47 -13.33
C LYS A 2 -31.91 -18.51 -14.24
N ILE A 3 -30.82 -19.07 -13.75
CA ILE A 3 -29.63 -19.37 -14.57
C ILE A 3 -29.77 -20.83 -15.00
N TYR A 4 -29.82 -21.06 -16.30
CA TYR A 4 -29.90 -22.43 -16.88
C TYR A 4 -28.50 -22.89 -17.28
N GLU A 5 -27.99 -23.89 -16.62
CA GLU A 5 -26.87 -24.70 -17.16
C GLU A 5 -27.43 -25.80 -18.06
N LYS A 6 -26.85 -25.99 -19.24
CA LYS A 6 -27.33 -26.90 -20.29
C LYS A 6 -27.35 -28.38 -19.92
N ASP A 7 -26.72 -28.78 -18.82
CA ASP A 7 -26.57 -30.19 -18.41
C ASP A 7 -26.94 -30.50 -16.97
N CYS A 8 -27.57 -29.56 -16.23
CA CYS A 8 -28.01 -29.82 -14.87
C CYS A 8 -29.47 -29.39 -14.66
N VAL A 9 -30.31 -30.35 -14.31
CA VAL A 9 -31.78 -30.20 -14.11
C VAL A 9 -32.14 -29.33 -12.89
N LYS A 10 -31.18 -28.70 -12.18
CA LYS A 10 -31.41 -27.79 -11.06
C LYS A 10 -31.33 -26.33 -11.50
N SER A 11 -32.44 -25.62 -11.49
CA SER A 11 -32.47 -24.16 -11.63
C SER A 11 -31.85 -23.54 -10.38
N ILE A 12 -30.71 -22.81 -10.55
CA ILE A 12 -30.07 -22.03 -9.49
C ILE A 12 -30.76 -20.67 -9.43
N TYR A 13 -31.22 -20.27 -8.26
CA TYR A 13 -31.79 -18.96 -8.02
C TYR A 13 -30.71 -17.98 -7.53
N GLY A 14 -30.91 -16.69 -7.72
CA GLY A 14 -29.98 -15.67 -7.23
C GLY A 14 -29.76 -15.71 -5.71
N THR A 15 -30.75 -16.16 -4.95
CA THR A 15 -30.65 -16.42 -3.50
C THR A 15 -29.68 -17.55 -3.18
N ASP A 16 -29.62 -18.60 -4.00
CA ASP A 16 -28.69 -19.72 -3.81
C ASP A 16 -27.24 -19.24 -3.99
N ILE A 17 -27.01 -18.34 -4.95
CA ILE A 17 -25.70 -17.70 -5.17
C ILE A 17 -25.30 -16.87 -3.95
N ILE A 18 -26.22 -16.08 -3.38
CA ILE A 18 -25.96 -15.29 -2.17
C ILE A 18 -25.56 -16.21 -1.01
N HIS A 19 -26.28 -17.33 -0.83
CA HIS A 19 -25.91 -18.33 0.19
C HIS A 19 -24.52 -18.92 -0.04
N MET A 20 -24.18 -19.27 -1.28
CA MET A 20 -22.83 -19.76 -1.62
C MET A 20 -21.76 -18.74 -1.27
N ILE A 21 -21.98 -17.45 -1.58
CA ILE A 21 -21.07 -16.36 -1.24
C ILE A 21 -20.93 -16.24 0.29
N ARG A 22 -22.03 -16.27 1.04
CA ARG A 22 -22.01 -16.16 2.51
C ARG A 22 -21.38 -17.37 3.18
N ASN A 23 -21.61 -18.57 2.68
CA ASN A 23 -20.97 -19.80 3.16
C ASN A 23 -19.45 -19.82 2.89
N GLY A 24 -18.98 -19.06 1.89
CA GLY A 24 -17.57 -18.81 1.64
C GLY A 24 -16.96 -17.72 2.54
N ASN A 25 -17.66 -17.26 3.58
CA ASN A 25 -17.26 -16.17 4.50
C ASN A 25 -17.00 -14.79 3.82
N PHE A 26 -17.57 -14.57 2.64
CA PHE A 26 -17.54 -13.25 2.01
C PHE A 26 -18.64 -12.37 2.60
N LEU A 27 -18.26 -11.42 3.47
CA LEU A 27 -19.17 -10.53 4.20
C LEU A 27 -19.42 -9.18 3.50
N ASN A 28 -18.95 -9.01 2.28
CA ASN A 28 -19.12 -7.77 1.52
C ASN A 28 -20.60 -7.49 1.25
N ASP A 29 -20.93 -6.19 1.15
CA ASP A 29 -22.29 -5.78 0.75
C ASP A 29 -22.59 -6.31 -0.67
N ILE A 30 -23.76 -6.91 -0.86
CA ILE A 30 -24.22 -7.49 -2.13
C ILE A 30 -25.37 -6.65 -2.64
N LEU A 31 -25.33 -6.19 -3.88
CA LEU A 31 -26.47 -5.59 -4.54
C LEU A 31 -27.13 -6.62 -5.44
N PHE A 32 -28.34 -7.02 -5.06
CA PHE A 32 -29.19 -7.91 -5.84
C PHE A 32 -30.21 -7.06 -6.62
N TYR A 33 -30.26 -7.22 -7.95
CA TYR A 33 -31.22 -6.53 -8.78
C TYR A 33 -32.11 -7.50 -9.56
N SER A 34 -33.40 -7.19 -9.64
CA SER A 34 -34.36 -8.02 -10.34
C SER A 34 -35.46 -7.17 -10.98
N SER A 35 -36.04 -7.67 -12.06
CA SER A 35 -37.26 -7.13 -12.66
C SER A 35 -38.53 -7.73 -12.10
N HIS A 36 -38.42 -8.70 -11.19
CA HIS A 36 -39.57 -9.35 -10.51
C HIS A 36 -39.79 -8.69 -9.15
N GLY A 37 -41.08 -8.55 -8.78
CA GLY A 37 -41.51 -7.79 -7.61
C GLY A 37 -40.74 -8.06 -6.32
N PHE A 38 -40.42 -6.98 -5.63
CA PHE A 38 -39.61 -6.91 -4.42
C PHE A 38 -40.14 -7.72 -3.24
N ASP A 39 -41.44 -7.89 -3.16
CA ASP A 39 -42.10 -8.48 -1.97
C ASP A 39 -41.67 -9.93 -1.73
N ILE A 40 -41.54 -10.70 -2.80
CA ILE A 40 -41.14 -12.12 -2.72
C ILE A 40 -39.68 -12.24 -2.27
N ILE A 41 -38.83 -11.42 -2.86
CA ILE A 41 -37.36 -11.45 -2.56
C ILE A 41 -37.11 -10.94 -1.14
N ASN A 42 -37.80 -9.86 -0.72
CA ASN A 42 -37.74 -9.36 0.65
C ASN A 42 -38.21 -10.38 1.70
N GLN A 43 -39.26 -11.13 1.40
CA GLN A 43 -39.72 -12.18 2.29
C GLN A 43 -38.71 -13.32 2.44
N VAL A 44 -38.09 -13.74 1.33
CA VAL A 44 -37.04 -14.77 1.34
C VAL A 44 -35.84 -14.29 2.13
N MET A 45 -35.35 -13.06 1.88
CA MET A 45 -34.21 -12.51 2.58
C MET A 45 -34.41 -12.34 4.09
N LYS A 46 -35.60 -11.87 4.50
CA LYS A 46 -35.97 -11.77 5.92
C LYS A 46 -36.05 -13.14 6.58
N ARG A 47 -36.67 -14.13 5.90
CA ARG A 47 -36.80 -15.49 6.42
C ARG A 47 -35.45 -16.17 6.61
N GLU A 48 -34.49 -15.88 5.71
CA GLU A 48 -33.18 -16.53 5.69
C GLU A 48 -32.09 -15.73 6.41
N GLY A 49 -32.47 -14.57 7.00
CA GLY A 49 -31.53 -13.77 7.80
C GLY A 49 -30.31 -13.26 7.01
N LEU A 50 -30.45 -12.99 5.71
CA LEU A 50 -29.37 -12.55 4.85
C LEU A 50 -29.02 -11.08 5.11
N GLU A 51 -27.97 -10.83 5.86
CA GLU A 51 -27.46 -9.50 6.16
C GLU A 51 -26.57 -8.93 5.04
N GLY A 52 -26.58 -7.59 4.90
CA GLY A 52 -25.73 -6.88 3.95
C GLY A 52 -26.12 -7.10 2.49
N VAL A 53 -27.37 -7.53 2.22
CA VAL A 53 -27.89 -7.65 0.86
C VAL A 53 -28.90 -6.53 0.59
N PHE A 54 -28.64 -5.76 -0.46
CA PHE A 54 -29.45 -4.63 -0.88
C PHE A 54 -30.21 -4.99 -2.16
N LEU A 55 -31.47 -4.62 -2.22
CA LEU A 55 -32.30 -4.89 -3.40
C LEU A 55 -32.44 -3.63 -4.24
N ALA A 56 -32.37 -3.76 -5.57
CA ALA A 56 -32.65 -2.70 -6.52
C ALA A 56 -33.60 -3.17 -7.62
N ASP A 57 -34.57 -2.31 -7.99
CA ASP A 57 -35.41 -2.55 -9.16
C ASP A 57 -34.62 -2.21 -10.44
N ARG A 58 -34.71 -3.12 -11.41
CA ARG A 58 -34.05 -2.96 -12.69
C ARG A 58 -34.69 -1.85 -13.55
N ASN A 59 -35.99 -1.56 -13.31
CA ASN A 59 -36.78 -0.72 -14.20
C ASN A 59 -36.85 0.76 -13.78
N ASN A 60 -36.52 1.12 -12.54
CA ASN A 60 -36.85 2.43 -11.95
C ASN A 60 -35.63 3.36 -11.71
N GLY A 61 -34.47 3.11 -12.27
CA GLY A 61 -33.28 3.94 -11.98
C GLY A 61 -32.70 3.75 -10.57
N GLU A 62 -33.43 3.15 -9.64
CA GLU A 62 -32.99 2.87 -8.25
C GLU A 62 -31.69 2.07 -8.18
N PHE A 63 -31.39 1.30 -9.23
CA PHE A 63 -30.14 0.55 -9.32
C PHE A 63 -28.91 1.47 -9.21
N ILE A 64 -28.90 2.56 -10.00
CA ILE A 64 -27.77 3.49 -10.03
C ILE A 64 -27.65 4.20 -8.68
N GLU A 65 -28.74 4.66 -8.10
CA GLU A 65 -28.75 5.33 -6.80
C GLU A 65 -28.25 4.40 -5.68
N LYS A 66 -28.66 3.13 -5.68
CA LYS A 66 -28.18 2.14 -4.71
C LYS A 66 -26.73 1.76 -4.92
N VAL A 67 -26.27 1.66 -6.17
CA VAL A 67 -24.84 1.48 -6.46
C VAL A 67 -24.03 2.64 -5.89
N GLN A 68 -24.43 3.89 -6.16
CA GLN A 68 -23.78 5.07 -5.61
C GLN A 68 -23.74 5.06 -4.07
N LEU A 69 -24.87 4.78 -3.45
CA LEU A 69 -24.98 4.69 -1.98
C LEU A 69 -24.05 3.61 -1.40
N LEU A 70 -23.94 2.44 -2.04
CA LEU A 70 -23.05 1.37 -1.59
C LEU A 70 -21.58 1.70 -1.82
N ILE A 71 -21.26 2.37 -2.93
CA ILE A 71 -19.91 2.87 -3.17
C ILE A 71 -19.54 3.91 -2.11
N ASP A 72 -20.41 4.91 -1.86
CA ASP A 72 -20.20 5.92 -0.82
C ASP A 72 -20.02 5.29 0.57
N LYS A 73 -20.84 4.28 0.90
CA LYS A 73 -20.72 3.53 2.15
C LYS A 73 -19.39 2.78 2.25
N ALA A 74 -18.95 2.14 1.17
CA ALA A 74 -17.66 1.46 1.12
C ALA A 74 -16.49 2.45 1.24
N ILE A 75 -16.58 3.59 0.54
CA ILE A 75 -15.60 4.69 0.65
C ILE A 75 -15.55 5.18 2.10
N ARG A 76 -16.69 5.53 2.73
CA ARG A 76 -16.71 6.00 4.12
C ARG A 76 -16.16 4.96 5.10
N ARG A 77 -16.39 3.68 4.89
CA ARG A 77 -15.77 2.61 5.69
C ARG A 77 -14.25 2.58 5.51
N ALA A 78 -13.77 2.67 4.27
CA ALA A 78 -12.35 2.73 3.97
C ALA A 78 -11.69 4.02 4.49
N GLU A 79 -12.43 5.11 4.52
CA GLU A 79 -12.01 6.44 5.01
C GLU A 79 -12.02 6.58 6.53
N ASN A 80 -12.51 5.59 7.25
CA ASN A 80 -12.48 5.61 8.72
C ASN A 80 -11.03 5.76 9.19
N LEU A 81 -10.79 6.73 10.07
CA LEU A 81 -9.46 7.05 10.62
C LEU A 81 -8.76 5.86 11.29
N ILE A 82 -9.55 4.92 11.84
CA ILE A 82 -9.02 3.67 12.40
C ILE A 82 -8.39 2.82 11.29
N ASN A 83 -9.03 2.78 10.12
CA ASN A 83 -8.55 1.99 8.99
C ASN A 83 -7.34 2.61 8.30
N ILE A 84 -7.21 3.95 8.28
CA ILE A 84 -6.05 4.60 7.64
C ILE A 84 -4.73 4.17 8.27
N ARG A 85 -4.68 4.03 9.61
CA ARG A 85 -3.49 3.52 10.29
C ARG A 85 -3.14 2.12 9.80
N GLY A 86 -4.13 1.22 9.71
CA GLY A 86 -3.95 -0.13 9.19
C GLY A 86 -3.44 -0.11 7.75
N ILE A 87 -4.10 0.65 6.87
CA ILE A 87 -3.73 0.78 5.45
C ILE A 87 -2.29 1.29 5.31
N VAL A 88 -1.93 2.38 6.01
CA VAL A 88 -0.57 2.96 5.93
C VAL A 88 0.48 1.96 6.42
N MET A 89 0.23 1.27 7.54
CA MET A 89 1.17 0.30 8.10
C MET A 89 1.35 -0.92 7.19
N ASP A 90 0.27 -1.46 6.65
CA ASP A 90 0.29 -2.61 5.75
C ASP A 90 0.96 -2.28 4.42
N THR A 91 0.53 -1.19 3.77
CA THR A 91 1.12 -0.75 2.49
C THR A 91 2.61 -0.43 2.63
N THR A 92 3.02 0.25 3.70
CA THR A 92 4.44 0.56 3.91
C THR A 92 5.27 -0.67 4.25
N SER A 93 4.70 -1.69 4.87
CA SER A 93 5.36 -3.00 5.02
C SER A 93 5.60 -3.67 3.66
N GLY A 94 4.64 -3.57 2.75
CA GLY A 94 4.83 -3.98 1.36
C GLY A 94 5.95 -3.19 0.66
N PHE A 95 6.02 -1.88 0.87
CA PHE A 95 7.11 -1.05 0.33
C PHE A 95 8.48 -1.44 0.87
N ASP A 96 8.58 -1.76 2.15
CA ASP A 96 9.83 -2.23 2.75
C ASP A 96 10.35 -3.49 2.04
N ASN A 97 9.46 -4.42 1.67
CA ASN A 97 9.81 -5.61 0.88
C ASN A 97 10.23 -5.23 -0.54
N LYS A 98 9.43 -4.41 -1.27
CA LYS A 98 9.76 -3.97 -2.63
C LYS A 98 11.09 -3.21 -2.69
N ILE A 99 11.38 -2.34 -1.71
CA ILE A 99 12.66 -1.63 -1.61
C ILE A 99 13.82 -2.61 -1.42
N ARG A 100 13.64 -3.64 -0.58
CA ARG A 100 14.64 -4.70 -0.38
C ARG A 100 14.93 -5.45 -1.67
N ASP A 101 13.86 -5.88 -2.36
CA ASP A 101 13.98 -6.61 -3.61
C ASP A 101 14.68 -5.76 -4.68
N LEU A 102 14.31 -4.47 -4.80
CA LEU A 102 14.97 -3.53 -5.70
C LEU A 102 16.46 -3.40 -5.40
N VAL A 103 16.85 -3.26 -4.14
CA VAL A 103 18.26 -3.19 -3.76
C VAL A 103 18.98 -4.49 -4.15
N SER A 104 18.39 -5.65 -3.88
CA SER A 104 18.98 -6.97 -4.20
C SER A 104 19.23 -7.12 -5.69
N ILE A 105 18.28 -6.78 -6.56
CA ILE A 105 18.44 -6.89 -8.01
C ILE A 105 19.35 -5.80 -8.60
N MET A 106 19.44 -4.63 -7.96
CA MET A 106 20.34 -3.56 -8.39
C MET A 106 21.79 -3.78 -7.97
N TRP A 107 22.03 -4.51 -6.87
CA TRP A 107 23.38 -4.66 -6.31
C TRP A 107 24.41 -5.23 -7.31
N PRO A 108 24.10 -6.33 -8.05
CA PRO A 108 25.04 -6.88 -9.04
C PRO A 108 25.40 -5.92 -10.19
N VAL A 109 24.51 -4.93 -10.45
CA VAL A 109 24.64 -3.95 -11.54
C VAL A 109 25.53 -2.77 -11.17
N LEU A 110 25.92 -2.64 -9.89
CA LEU A 110 26.72 -1.51 -9.39
C LEU A 110 28.15 -1.47 -9.96
N GLY A 111 28.72 -2.64 -10.31
CA GLY A 111 30.07 -2.74 -10.86
C GLY A 111 31.11 -2.06 -9.96
N ASP A 112 31.94 -1.17 -10.51
CA ASP A 112 32.97 -0.45 -9.77
C ASP A 112 32.46 0.43 -8.62
N LYS A 113 31.15 0.72 -8.59
CA LYS A 113 30.51 1.52 -7.52
C LYS A 113 30.17 0.70 -6.27
N GLU A 114 30.19 -0.62 -6.33
CA GLU A 114 29.89 -1.50 -5.21
C GLU A 114 30.72 -1.15 -3.96
N ALA A 115 32.04 -1.06 -4.10
CA ALA A 115 32.95 -0.75 -3.00
C ALA A 115 32.68 0.64 -2.36
N GLU A 116 32.36 1.65 -3.18
CA GLU A 116 31.98 2.98 -2.70
C GLU A 116 30.68 2.94 -1.88
N ILE A 117 29.67 2.26 -2.40
CA ILE A 117 28.36 2.14 -1.73
C ILE A 117 28.50 1.31 -0.46
N ALA A 118 29.22 0.17 -0.49
CA ALA A 118 29.49 -0.64 0.69
C ALA A 118 30.16 0.18 1.81
N ASN A 119 31.14 1.01 1.45
CA ASN A 119 31.78 1.92 2.41
C ASN A 119 30.82 2.99 2.95
N ASN A 120 29.91 3.51 2.12
CA ASN A 120 28.88 4.45 2.56
C ASN A 120 27.88 3.80 3.53
N ILE A 121 27.53 2.52 3.34
CA ILE A 121 26.71 1.76 4.30
C ILE A 121 27.39 1.79 5.66
N LYS A 122 28.65 1.37 5.76
CA LYS A 122 29.42 1.34 7.01
C LYS A 122 29.49 2.72 7.66
N LYS A 123 29.88 3.75 6.90
CA LYS A 123 30.14 5.09 7.43
C LYS A 123 28.89 5.89 7.79
N LYS A 124 27.78 5.73 7.05
CA LYS A 124 26.62 6.62 7.16
C LYS A 124 25.36 5.92 7.69
N ILE A 125 25.12 4.64 7.32
CA ILE A 125 23.92 3.91 7.76
C ILE A 125 24.14 3.26 9.11
N LEU A 126 25.28 2.58 9.31
CA LEU A 126 25.53 1.82 10.54
C LEU A 126 25.97 2.71 11.71
N LYS A 127 26.46 3.93 11.45
CA LYS A 127 26.98 4.83 12.48
C LYS A 127 25.92 5.45 13.38
N ASP A 128 24.66 5.45 12.98
CA ASP A 128 23.55 6.07 13.71
C ASP A 128 23.28 5.43 15.10
N ASN A 129 23.82 4.21 15.31
CA ASN A 129 23.80 3.54 16.61
C ASN A 129 25.12 2.78 16.79
N ILE A 130 26.02 3.32 17.62
CA ILE A 130 27.41 2.83 17.73
C ILE A 130 27.48 1.33 18.03
N LYS A 131 26.69 0.82 19.00
CA LYS A 131 26.69 -0.61 19.37
C LYS A 131 26.20 -1.50 18.24
N THR A 132 25.15 -1.05 17.54
CA THR A 132 24.61 -1.77 16.37
C THR A 132 25.60 -1.73 15.21
N ALA A 133 26.26 -0.58 14.98
CA ALA A 133 27.29 -0.43 13.94
C ALA A 133 28.48 -1.37 14.19
N GLU A 134 28.99 -1.44 15.41
CA GLU A 134 30.08 -2.34 15.77
C GLU A 134 29.70 -3.82 15.58
N ARG A 135 28.46 -4.20 15.95
CA ARG A 135 27.97 -5.56 15.77
C ARG A 135 27.86 -5.93 14.29
N LEU A 136 27.27 -5.05 13.48
CA LEU A 136 27.07 -5.28 12.05
C LEU A 136 28.40 -5.19 11.28
N ASP A 137 29.31 -4.31 11.67
CA ASP A 137 30.63 -4.23 11.05
C ASP A 137 31.48 -5.48 11.28
N LYS A 138 31.38 -6.09 12.48
CA LYS A 138 31.98 -7.39 12.77
C LYS A 138 31.34 -8.54 11.98
N LYS A 139 30.01 -8.51 11.82
CA LYS A 139 29.28 -9.56 11.11
C LYS A 139 29.47 -9.48 9.60
N TYR A 140 29.54 -8.27 9.06
CA TYR A 140 29.66 -7.99 7.62
C TYR A 140 30.90 -7.14 7.33
N PRO A 141 32.12 -7.69 7.50
CA PRO A 141 33.35 -6.93 7.30
C PRO A 141 33.50 -6.47 5.84
N ASN A 142 33.00 -7.27 4.89
CA ASN A 142 32.96 -6.95 3.46
C ASN A 142 31.54 -7.13 2.97
N ILE A 143 30.86 -6.04 2.58
CA ILE A 143 29.54 -6.05 1.99
C ILE A 143 29.69 -6.23 0.47
N ASN A 144 29.04 -7.27 -0.07
CA ASN A 144 29.09 -7.64 -1.48
C ASN A 144 27.81 -8.37 -1.90
N ALA A 145 27.70 -8.77 -3.16
CA ALA A 145 26.51 -9.45 -3.71
C ALA A 145 26.12 -10.74 -2.96
N ASN A 146 27.07 -11.46 -2.35
CA ASN A 146 26.78 -12.71 -1.67
C ASN A 146 26.14 -12.54 -0.27
N ASN A 147 26.22 -11.34 0.33
CA ASN A 147 25.75 -11.11 1.70
C ASN A 147 24.87 -9.87 1.86
N ILE A 148 24.55 -9.16 0.77
CA ILE A 148 23.68 -7.99 0.84
C ILE A 148 22.27 -8.36 1.32
N ASP A 149 21.73 -9.48 0.88
CA ASP A 149 20.41 -9.95 1.29
C ASP A 149 20.35 -10.27 2.77
N ASP A 150 21.41 -10.88 3.31
CA ASP A 150 21.52 -11.14 4.75
C ASP A 150 21.52 -9.83 5.54
N LEU A 151 22.25 -8.81 5.06
CA LEU A 151 22.26 -7.47 5.68
C LEU A 151 20.90 -6.80 5.61
N LEU A 152 20.20 -6.87 4.47
CA LEU A 152 18.87 -6.29 4.28
C LEU A 152 17.82 -6.94 5.19
N ASN A 153 18.02 -8.21 5.56
CA ASN A 153 17.16 -8.95 6.48
C ASN A 153 17.51 -8.74 7.97
N GLU A 154 18.59 -8.03 8.28
CA GLU A 154 18.94 -7.72 9.68
C GLU A 154 17.88 -6.83 10.32
N ARG A 155 17.42 -7.19 11.53
CA ARG A 155 16.44 -6.42 12.31
C ARG A 155 16.83 -4.97 12.49
N ASP A 156 18.13 -4.71 12.64
CA ASP A 156 18.65 -3.36 12.86
C ASP A 156 18.88 -2.59 11.57
N PHE A 157 18.72 -3.23 10.40
CA PHE A 157 18.78 -2.56 9.10
C PHE A 157 17.38 -2.10 8.68
N SER A 158 16.90 -1.05 9.36
CA SER A 158 15.51 -0.56 9.26
C SER A 158 15.12 -0.10 7.86
N ALA A 159 13.81 -0.04 7.59
CA ALA A 159 13.21 0.44 6.35
C ALA A 159 13.78 1.78 5.84
N ILE A 160 14.00 2.74 6.75
CA ILE A 160 14.60 4.03 6.39
C ILE A 160 16.05 3.89 5.91
N ARG A 161 16.81 2.91 6.44
CA ARG A 161 18.17 2.60 6.00
C ARG A 161 18.17 1.92 4.63
N GLN A 162 17.21 1.02 4.40
CA GLN A 162 16.98 0.37 3.10
C GLN A 162 16.61 1.39 2.03
N ALA A 163 15.70 2.33 2.32
CA ALA A 163 15.34 3.40 1.39
C ALA A 163 16.51 4.32 1.06
N ARG A 164 17.39 4.62 2.04
CA ARG A 164 18.63 5.38 1.80
C ARG A 164 19.60 4.62 0.90
N LEU A 165 19.74 3.32 1.13
CA LEU A 165 20.58 2.46 0.28
C LEU A 165 20.04 2.39 -1.14
N LEU A 166 18.73 2.17 -1.33
CA LEU A 166 18.10 2.21 -2.65
C LEU A 166 18.38 3.54 -3.37
N SER A 167 18.29 4.67 -2.67
CA SER A 167 18.63 5.99 -3.25
C SER A 167 20.07 6.05 -3.76
N TRP A 168 21.03 5.45 -3.05
CA TRP A 168 22.43 5.39 -3.52
C TRP A 168 22.59 4.46 -4.73
N CYS A 169 21.90 3.32 -4.74
CA CYS A 169 21.90 2.41 -5.89
C CYS A 169 21.36 3.12 -7.15
N ILE A 170 20.25 3.86 -7.04
CA ILE A 170 19.69 4.67 -8.14
C ILE A 170 20.71 5.69 -8.64
N GLU A 171 21.35 6.45 -7.73
CA GLU A 171 22.32 7.50 -8.09
C GLU A 171 23.63 6.96 -8.67
N SER A 172 23.95 5.68 -8.46
CA SER A 172 25.21 5.08 -8.92
C SER A 172 25.25 4.76 -10.41
N ASN A 173 24.09 4.65 -11.07
CA ASN A 173 23.98 4.30 -12.48
C ASN A 173 23.14 5.34 -13.23
N GLU A 174 23.72 6.03 -14.21
CA GLU A 174 23.07 7.13 -14.94
C GLU A 174 21.83 6.70 -15.73
N MET A 175 21.80 5.46 -16.25
CA MET A 175 20.63 4.94 -16.97
C MET A 175 19.47 4.72 -15.99
N ILE A 176 19.72 4.08 -14.85
CA ILE A 176 18.76 3.85 -13.79
C ILE A 176 18.26 5.19 -13.24
N LYS A 177 19.15 6.13 -12.99
CA LYS A 177 18.83 7.47 -12.50
C LYS A 177 17.90 8.24 -13.45
N ARG A 178 18.21 8.25 -14.75
CA ARG A 178 17.34 8.89 -15.76
C ARG A 178 15.96 8.26 -15.79
N LYS A 179 15.90 6.92 -15.83
CA LYS A 179 14.62 6.20 -15.84
C LYS A 179 13.82 6.48 -14.58
N PHE A 180 14.47 6.49 -13.44
CA PHE A 180 13.82 6.82 -12.18
C PHE A 180 13.23 8.23 -12.17
N GLN A 181 13.95 9.23 -12.69
CA GLN A 181 13.44 10.60 -12.81
C GLN A 181 12.21 10.70 -13.74
N GLU A 182 12.18 9.92 -14.84
CA GLU A 182 11.00 9.82 -15.70
C GLU A 182 9.80 9.24 -14.95
N ILE A 183 10.01 8.16 -14.19
CA ILE A 183 8.97 7.51 -13.39
C ILE A 183 8.44 8.46 -12.30
N LEU A 184 9.33 9.16 -11.59
CA LEU A 184 8.91 10.15 -10.59
C LEU A 184 8.04 11.26 -11.19
N LYS A 185 8.42 11.80 -12.34
CA LYS A 185 7.63 12.82 -13.05
C LYS A 185 6.25 12.31 -13.46
N LYS A 186 6.12 11.04 -13.77
CA LYS A 186 4.86 10.40 -14.16
C LYS A 186 3.89 10.27 -12.98
N TYR A 187 4.36 9.92 -11.80
CA TYR A 187 3.52 9.56 -10.65
C TYR A 187 3.46 10.62 -9.55
N LEU A 188 4.51 11.43 -9.39
CA LEU A 188 4.52 12.52 -8.44
C LEU A 188 4.28 13.83 -9.19
N TYR A 189 3.06 14.39 -9.07
CA TYR A 189 2.74 15.71 -9.60
C TYR A 189 3.55 16.76 -8.84
N MET A 190 4.64 17.23 -9.44
CA MET A 190 5.42 18.34 -8.92
C MET A 190 4.96 19.63 -9.57
N SER A 191 4.60 20.63 -8.77
CA SER A 191 4.08 21.92 -9.23
C SER A 191 5.04 22.70 -10.14
N ASN A 192 6.33 22.38 -10.14
CA ASN A 192 7.38 23.08 -10.88
C ASN A 192 8.14 22.25 -11.92
N GLY A 193 7.70 21.02 -12.21
CA GLY A 193 8.26 20.21 -13.33
C GLY A 193 9.66 19.63 -13.14
N GLU A 194 10.39 20.01 -12.10
CA GLU A 194 11.73 19.49 -11.80
C GLU A 194 11.75 18.73 -10.49
N VAL A 195 12.15 17.45 -10.57
CA VAL A 195 12.38 16.62 -9.39
C VAL A 195 13.85 16.77 -9.02
N HIS A 196 14.16 17.67 -8.09
CA HIS A 196 15.51 17.87 -7.60
C HIS A 196 15.88 16.93 -6.44
N ASP A 197 14.89 16.37 -5.75
CA ASP A 197 15.11 15.57 -4.57
C ASP A 197 15.40 14.11 -4.92
N LYS A 198 16.27 13.49 -4.12
CA LYS A 198 16.58 12.06 -4.22
C LYS A 198 15.44 11.24 -3.67
N PHE A 199 15.30 10.00 -4.14
CA PHE A 199 14.28 9.06 -3.67
C PHE A 199 14.13 9.04 -2.15
N PHE A 200 15.26 8.97 -1.43
CA PHE A 200 15.25 8.90 0.03
C PHE A 200 14.54 10.09 0.68
N GLU A 201 14.83 11.31 0.24
CA GLU A 201 14.22 12.52 0.85
C GLU A 201 12.73 12.61 0.53
N LEU A 202 12.33 12.29 -0.70
CA LEU A 202 10.92 12.23 -1.11
C LEU A 202 10.16 11.19 -0.29
N TYR A 203 10.64 9.94 -0.28
CA TYR A 203 10.01 8.83 0.43
C TYR A 203 9.94 9.07 1.94
N LYS A 204 11.01 9.60 2.54
CA LYS A 204 11.04 9.97 3.96
C LYS A 204 9.95 10.98 4.28
N ASN A 205 9.87 12.09 3.52
CA ASN A 205 8.95 13.19 3.80
C ASN A 205 7.50 12.82 3.48
N ASP A 206 7.27 12.06 2.43
CA ASP A 206 5.94 11.72 1.97
C ASP A 206 5.30 10.54 2.71
N ILE A 207 6.11 9.58 3.15
CA ILE A 207 5.64 8.30 3.69
C ILE A 207 6.14 8.04 5.11
N VAL A 208 7.48 8.01 5.32
CA VAL A 208 8.06 7.49 6.56
C VAL A 208 7.69 8.33 7.77
N LEU A 209 7.70 9.65 7.66
CA LEU A 209 7.35 10.54 8.76
C LEU A 209 5.90 10.35 9.21
N TYR A 210 4.96 10.24 8.28
CA TYR A 210 3.54 10.01 8.57
C TYR A 210 3.28 8.60 9.11
N ARG A 211 3.94 7.58 8.54
CA ARG A 211 3.90 6.22 9.07
C ARG A 211 4.32 6.18 10.54
N ASN A 212 5.45 6.80 10.87
CA ASN A 212 5.96 6.83 12.23
C ASN A 212 5.02 7.59 13.16
N ALA A 213 4.47 8.72 12.74
CA ALA A 213 3.47 9.45 13.51
C ALA A 213 2.25 8.57 13.83
N LEU A 214 1.71 7.85 12.84
CA LEU A 214 0.58 6.93 13.02
C LEU A 214 0.94 5.71 13.89
N ALA A 215 2.18 5.21 13.81
CA ALA A 215 2.64 4.07 14.63
C ALA A 215 2.73 4.41 16.12
N HIS A 216 3.09 5.67 16.45
CA HIS A 216 3.35 6.12 17.82
C HIS A 216 2.19 6.85 18.49
N ILE A 217 1.00 6.85 17.90
CA ILE A 217 -0.20 7.42 18.52
C ILE A 217 -0.53 6.63 19.79
N LYS A 218 -0.44 7.31 20.94
CA LYS A 218 -0.65 6.72 22.26
C LYS A 218 -2.13 6.53 22.61
N ASN A 219 -3.03 7.30 22.01
CA ASN A 219 -4.45 7.25 22.30
C ASN A 219 -5.18 6.62 21.10
N THR A 220 -5.88 5.52 21.36
CA THR A 220 -6.85 4.99 20.38
C THR A 220 -7.95 6.05 20.25
N PRO A 221 -8.22 6.59 19.07
CA PRO A 221 -9.31 7.55 18.92
C PRO A 221 -10.61 6.85 19.35
N SER A 222 -11.47 7.55 20.09
CA SER A 222 -12.83 7.07 20.33
C SER A 222 -13.52 6.90 18.96
N ILE A 223 -14.45 5.95 18.89
CA ILE A 223 -15.21 5.65 17.65
C ILE A 223 -15.83 6.92 17.04
N ASP A 224 -16.06 7.95 17.85
CA ASP A 224 -16.64 9.23 17.47
C ASP A 224 -15.63 10.31 17.09
N SER A 225 -14.32 10.09 17.31
CA SER A 225 -13.32 11.12 16.97
C SER A 225 -12.99 11.08 15.47
N LYS A 226 -13.36 12.16 14.79
CA LYS A 226 -13.06 12.35 13.35
C LYS A 226 -11.61 12.72 13.07
N VAL A 227 -10.76 12.81 14.09
CA VAL A 227 -9.42 13.38 14.00
C VAL A 227 -8.46 12.62 14.90
N ILE A 228 -7.30 12.27 14.35
CA ILE A 228 -6.16 11.73 15.10
C ILE A 228 -5.07 12.80 15.10
N ILE A 229 -4.46 13.06 16.25
CA ILE A 229 -3.32 13.96 16.36
C ILE A 229 -2.06 13.11 16.55
N GLY A 230 -1.10 13.30 15.65
CA GLY A 230 0.23 12.69 15.72
C GLY A 230 1.32 13.75 15.68
N GLU A 231 2.57 13.31 15.74
CA GLU A 231 3.74 14.19 15.66
C GLU A 231 4.56 13.81 14.42
N VAL A 232 4.76 14.76 13.54
CA VAL A 232 5.59 14.64 12.34
C VAL A 232 6.70 15.65 12.42
N ASP A 233 7.95 15.17 12.47
CA ASP A 233 9.17 16.01 12.55
C ASP A 233 9.10 17.07 13.67
N GLY A 234 8.64 16.65 14.87
CA GLY A 234 8.52 17.51 16.05
C GLY A 234 7.32 18.47 16.03
N LYS A 235 6.46 18.39 15.00
CA LYS A 235 5.26 19.24 14.89
C LYS A 235 3.99 18.41 15.05
N ALA A 236 3.03 18.94 15.78
CA ALA A 236 1.70 18.33 15.87
C ALA A 236 1.01 18.39 14.51
N VAL A 237 0.53 17.24 14.04
CA VAL A 237 -0.17 17.08 12.76
C VAL A 237 -1.52 16.43 13.03
N GLN A 238 -2.55 17.05 12.48
CA GLN A 238 -3.90 16.55 12.54
C GLN A 238 -4.17 15.65 11.33
N PHE A 239 -4.43 14.36 11.58
CA PHE A 239 -4.85 13.41 10.56
C PHE A 239 -6.36 13.53 10.36
N ASP A 240 -6.76 14.51 9.56
CA ASP A 240 -8.13 14.67 9.09
C ASP A 240 -8.37 13.90 7.77
N GLN A 241 -9.59 13.98 7.27
CA GLN A 241 -9.98 13.33 6.03
C GLN A 241 -9.10 13.78 4.84
N GLN A 242 -8.82 15.07 4.74
CA GLN A 242 -8.06 15.62 3.62
C GLN A 242 -6.61 15.11 3.60
N LEU A 243 -5.95 15.08 4.77
CA LEU A 243 -4.60 14.52 4.90
C LEU A 243 -4.59 13.00 4.63
N CYS A 244 -5.59 12.28 5.13
CA CYS A 244 -5.72 10.84 4.90
C CYS A 244 -5.88 10.52 3.41
N ASP A 245 -6.66 11.28 2.66
CA ASP A 245 -6.83 11.11 1.22
C ASP A 245 -5.55 11.45 0.45
N ALA A 246 -4.84 12.49 0.87
CA ALA A 246 -3.54 12.82 0.30
C ALA A 246 -2.51 11.71 0.53
N LEU A 247 -2.47 11.12 1.73
CA LEU A 247 -1.59 9.99 2.05
C LEU A 247 -1.92 8.76 1.21
N ARG A 248 -3.21 8.42 1.03
CA ARG A 248 -3.60 7.28 0.16
C ARG A 248 -3.13 7.47 -1.28
N LYS A 249 -3.29 8.68 -1.83
CA LYS A 249 -2.80 9.02 -3.18
C LYS A 249 -1.28 8.86 -3.27
N LYS A 250 -0.54 9.32 -2.26
CA LYS A 250 0.91 9.15 -2.20
C LYS A 250 1.31 7.68 -2.11
N LEU A 251 0.66 6.88 -1.26
CA LEU A 251 0.91 5.44 -1.17
C LEU A 251 0.76 4.76 -2.54
N LEU A 252 -0.35 5.03 -3.25
CA LEU A 252 -0.57 4.48 -4.59
C LEU A 252 0.50 4.94 -5.59
N SER A 253 0.92 6.20 -5.52
CA SER A 253 2.00 6.72 -6.37
C SER A 253 3.32 6.00 -6.13
N TYR A 254 3.70 5.80 -4.86
CA TYR A 254 4.93 5.07 -4.51
C TYR A 254 4.87 3.58 -4.86
N GLU A 255 3.72 2.94 -4.73
CA GLU A 255 3.52 1.57 -5.21
C GLU A 255 3.83 1.44 -6.70
N ASN A 256 3.23 2.31 -7.52
CA ASN A 256 3.49 2.33 -8.96
C ASN A 256 4.94 2.66 -9.31
N ILE A 257 5.58 3.58 -8.57
CA ILE A 257 6.99 3.94 -8.76
C ILE A 257 7.89 2.71 -8.53
N LEU A 258 7.69 2.01 -7.41
CA LEU A 258 8.50 0.84 -7.06
C LEU A 258 8.29 -0.31 -8.04
N ASP A 259 7.04 -0.56 -8.47
CA ASP A 259 6.72 -1.61 -9.43
C ASP A 259 7.30 -1.32 -10.82
N GLU A 260 7.20 -0.09 -11.32
CA GLU A 260 7.75 0.28 -12.62
C GLU A 260 9.28 0.24 -12.61
N MET A 261 9.91 0.62 -11.49
CA MET A 261 11.35 0.48 -11.30
C MET A 261 11.80 -0.98 -11.30
N TYR A 262 11.07 -1.83 -10.57
CA TYR A 262 11.36 -3.27 -10.51
C TYR A 262 11.32 -3.88 -11.92
N MET A 263 10.23 -3.66 -12.67
CA MET A 263 10.10 -4.16 -14.04
C MET A 263 11.20 -3.63 -14.99
N PHE A 264 11.59 -2.37 -14.81
CA PHE A 264 12.67 -1.79 -15.62
C PHE A 264 14.01 -2.46 -15.36
N ILE A 265 14.37 -2.70 -14.09
CA ILE A 265 15.62 -3.36 -13.73
C ILE A 265 15.65 -4.80 -14.26
N GLU A 266 14.58 -5.58 -13.99
CA GLU A 266 14.50 -6.97 -14.49
C GLU A 266 14.59 -7.09 -16.02
N SER A 267 14.11 -6.09 -16.75
CA SER A 267 14.09 -6.13 -18.23
C SER A 267 15.38 -5.68 -18.87
N ASN A 268 16.28 -5.00 -18.15
CA ASN A 268 17.46 -4.37 -18.75
C ASN A 268 18.81 -4.86 -18.16
N PHE A 269 18.75 -5.60 -17.07
CA PHE A 269 19.92 -6.16 -16.39
C PHE A 269 19.73 -7.63 -16.03
#